data_06da0cd48061fe56b4fa4c145aaf6ab9
#
_entry.id   06da0cd48061fe56b4fa4c145aaf6ab9
#
_cell.length_a   1.000
_cell.length_b   1.000
_cell.length_c   1.000
_cell.angle_alpha   90.00
_cell.angle_beta   90.00
_cell.angle_gamma   90.00
#
_symmetry.space_group_name_H-M   'P 1'
#
loop_
_entity.id
_entity.type
_entity.pdbx_description
1 polymer ?
#
loop_
_entity_poly.entity_id
_entity_poly.type
_entity_poly.pdbx_seq_one_letter_code
_entity_poly.pdbx_strand_id
1 'polypeptide(L)'
;PTRPAMNPTQAAAKYHLVDFAEIPGTECPCGTARRAFADIESYPGTIHVTEISADAKLHYHKRLTETYYFLECDDDAQMQLDDELIPVRPGQCVMIPPGTRHRAVGKMKVLIVVLPKFDPEDEWLD
;
A
#
# COMPACT_ATOMS: atom_id res chain seq x y z
N PRO A 1 8.91 35.35 -3.06
CA PRO A 1 8.57 34.74 -3.60
C PRO A 1 9.09 34.19 -4.42
N THR A 2 9.76 34.10 -4.44
CA THR A 2 10.40 33.69 -5.28
C THR A 2 10.48 32.28 -5.53
N ARG A 3 9.75 31.50 -4.95
CA ARG A 3 9.67 30.10 -5.22
C ARG A 3 8.29 29.73 -5.63
N PRO A 4 7.84 30.26 -6.74
CA PRO A 4 6.44 30.07 -7.11
C PRO A 4 6.09 28.63 -7.36
N ALA A 5 7.04 27.83 -7.78
CA ALA A 5 6.76 26.46 -8.08
C ALA A 5 6.89 25.56 -6.86
N MET A 6 7.35 26.10 -5.73
CA MET A 6 7.61 25.28 -4.57
C MET A 6 6.60 25.56 -3.49
N ASN A 7 5.91 24.52 -3.03
CA ASN A 7 4.99 24.62 -1.93
C ASN A 7 5.79 24.88 -0.65
N PRO A 8 5.57 25.99 0.05
CA PRO A 8 6.32 26.25 1.28
C PRO A 8 6.14 25.16 2.33
N THR A 9 5.00 24.51 2.37
CA THR A 9 4.78 23.43 3.31
C THR A 9 5.72 22.26 3.04
N GLN A 10 5.92 21.90 1.78
CA GLN A 10 6.86 20.85 1.44
C GLN A 10 8.31 21.30 1.61
N ALA A 11 8.61 22.53 1.16
CA ALA A 11 9.97 23.01 1.14
C ALA A 11 10.53 23.26 2.53
N ALA A 12 9.70 23.77 3.43
CA ALA A 12 10.14 24.22 4.74
C ALA A 12 9.76 23.25 5.85
N ALA A 13 8.95 22.27 5.59
CA ALA A 13 8.44 21.39 6.63
C ALA A 13 9.55 20.49 7.16
N LYS A 14 9.58 20.37 8.48
CA LYS A 14 10.48 19.43 9.15
C LYS A 14 9.89 18.03 9.19
N TYR A 15 8.59 17.92 8.96
CA TYR A 15 7.88 16.63 8.93
C TYR A 15 6.60 16.83 8.15
N HIS A 16 5.99 15.71 7.80
CA HIS A 16 4.68 15.69 7.15
C HIS A 16 3.77 14.78 7.96
N LEU A 17 2.66 15.33 8.45
CA LEU A 17 1.69 14.61 9.25
C LEU A 17 0.41 14.48 8.46
N VAL A 18 -0.10 13.28 8.34
CA VAL A 18 -1.39 13.05 7.69
C VAL A 18 -2.28 12.21 8.60
N ASP A 19 -3.58 12.36 8.39
CA ASP A 19 -4.56 11.51 9.04
C ASP A 19 -5.24 10.73 7.92
N PHE A 20 -5.07 9.41 7.94
CA PHE A 20 -5.64 8.58 6.88
C PHE A 20 -7.16 8.71 6.79
N ALA A 21 -7.82 9.02 7.90
CA ALA A 21 -9.27 9.22 7.86
C ALA A 21 -9.66 10.41 6.98
N GLU A 22 -8.73 11.35 6.77
CA GLU A 22 -8.99 12.54 5.96
C GLU A 22 -8.49 12.40 4.52
N ILE A 23 -7.80 11.31 4.20
CA ILE A 23 -7.36 11.06 2.84
C ILE A 23 -8.52 10.39 2.10
N PRO A 24 -8.92 10.95 0.93
CA PRO A 24 -9.98 10.32 0.15
C PRO A 24 -9.58 8.90 -0.25
N GLY A 25 -10.52 7.97 -0.12
CA GLY A 25 -10.28 6.61 -0.52
C GLY A 25 -10.38 6.46 -2.03
N THR A 26 -9.52 5.62 -2.58
CA THR A 26 -9.57 5.23 -3.98
C THR A 26 -10.06 3.80 -4.06
N GLU A 27 -11.11 3.58 -4.84
CA GLU A 27 -11.65 2.24 -5.00
C GLU A 27 -10.70 1.39 -5.79
N CYS A 28 -10.52 0.17 -5.36
CA CYS A 28 -9.76 -0.83 -6.10
C CYS A 28 -10.60 -2.10 -6.16
N PRO A 29 -10.26 -3.06 -7.01
CA PRO A 29 -11.08 -4.29 -7.10
C PRO A 29 -11.21 -5.03 -5.78
N CYS A 30 -10.24 -4.86 -4.87
CA CYS A 30 -10.26 -5.56 -3.58
C CYS A 30 -10.83 -4.73 -2.44
N GLY A 31 -11.10 -3.43 -2.64
CA GLY A 31 -11.62 -2.58 -1.57
C GLY A 31 -11.28 -1.12 -1.76
N THR A 32 -10.86 -0.46 -0.68
CA THR A 32 -10.60 0.97 -0.68
C THR A 32 -9.19 1.24 -0.16
N ALA A 33 -8.41 1.96 -0.94
CA ALA A 33 -7.04 2.32 -0.57
C ALA A 33 -6.93 3.81 -0.30
N ARG A 34 -6.20 4.17 0.76
CA ARG A 34 -5.86 5.56 1.08
C ARG A 34 -4.35 5.66 1.10
N ARG A 35 -3.81 6.57 0.30
CA ARG A 35 -2.38 6.63 0.06
C ARG A 35 -1.79 7.93 0.58
N ALA A 36 -0.73 7.82 1.39
CA ALA A 36 -0.04 8.96 1.96
C ALA A 36 1.29 9.18 1.28
N PHE A 37 1.69 10.45 1.18
CA PHE A 37 3.03 10.89 0.76
C PHE A 37 3.35 10.65 -0.71
N ALA A 38 2.32 10.40 -1.52
CA ALA A 38 2.54 10.19 -2.95
C ALA A 38 3.09 11.44 -3.63
N ASP A 39 2.76 12.62 -3.09
CA ASP A 39 3.19 13.90 -3.66
C ASP A 39 4.42 14.50 -2.97
N ILE A 40 5.07 13.77 -2.07
CA ILE A 40 6.26 14.25 -1.38
C ILE A 40 7.48 13.66 -2.08
N GLU A 41 8.14 14.46 -2.90
CA GLU A 41 9.25 13.96 -3.70
C GLU A 41 10.42 13.44 -2.87
N SER A 42 10.64 14.03 -1.72
CA SER A 42 11.78 13.63 -0.88
C SER A 42 11.57 12.30 -0.18
N TYR A 43 10.35 11.79 -0.15
CA TYR A 43 10.09 10.49 0.44
C TYR A 43 10.13 9.44 -0.69
N PRO A 44 10.94 8.39 -0.54
CA PRO A 44 11.16 7.44 -1.65
C PRO A 44 10.05 6.43 -1.85
N GLY A 45 8.99 6.48 -1.06
CA GLY A 45 7.91 5.51 -1.16
C GLY A 45 6.56 6.13 -0.96
N THR A 46 5.54 5.27 -0.77
CA THR A 46 4.21 5.67 -0.36
C THR A 46 3.76 4.73 0.75
N ILE A 47 2.83 5.21 1.57
CA ILE A 47 2.26 4.40 2.65
C ILE A 47 0.76 4.35 2.42
N HIS A 48 0.23 3.14 2.33
CA HIS A 48 -1.18 2.93 2.05
C HIS A 48 -1.86 2.29 3.25
N VAL A 49 -3.08 2.71 3.54
CA VAL A 49 -3.96 1.96 4.41
C VAL A 49 -5.10 1.49 3.53
N THR A 50 -5.25 0.19 3.42
CA THR A 50 -6.21 -0.43 2.50
C THR A 50 -7.17 -1.31 3.28
N GLU A 51 -8.47 -1.07 3.05
CA GLU A 51 -9.52 -1.93 3.57
C GLU A 51 -9.89 -2.90 2.46
N ILE A 52 -9.61 -4.17 2.70
CA ILE A 52 -9.82 -5.21 1.71
C ILE A 52 -11.12 -5.91 2.04
N SER A 53 -12.09 -5.85 1.11
CA SER A 53 -13.42 -6.39 1.32
C SER A 53 -13.74 -7.55 0.39
N ALA A 54 -12.87 -7.83 -0.58
CA ALA A 54 -13.05 -8.91 -1.53
C ALA A 54 -11.67 -9.38 -1.97
N ASP A 55 -11.62 -10.61 -2.46
CA ASP A 55 -10.35 -11.17 -2.90
C ASP A 55 -9.80 -10.37 -4.07
N ALA A 56 -8.55 -9.99 -3.98
CA ALA A 56 -7.86 -9.32 -5.06
C ALA A 56 -7.43 -10.33 -6.11
N LYS A 57 -7.19 -9.85 -7.33
CA LYS A 57 -6.59 -10.70 -8.35
C LYS A 57 -5.14 -10.94 -8.01
N LEU A 58 -4.69 -12.14 -8.29
CA LEU A 58 -3.27 -12.48 -8.15
C LEU A 58 -2.47 -11.63 -9.11
N HIS A 59 -1.49 -10.89 -8.58
CA HIS A 59 -0.70 -9.97 -9.39
C HIS A 59 0.71 -9.85 -8.81
N TYR A 60 1.58 -9.18 -9.55
CA TYR A 60 2.93 -8.92 -9.07
C TYR A 60 3.42 -7.59 -9.61
N HIS A 61 4.51 -7.12 -9.05
CA HIS A 61 5.17 -5.89 -9.46
C HIS A 61 6.59 -6.22 -9.91
N LYS A 62 7.07 -5.48 -10.90
CA LYS A 62 8.43 -5.71 -11.40
C LYS A 62 9.45 -4.84 -10.69
N ARG A 63 9.02 -3.70 -10.15
CA ARG A 63 9.92 -2.76 -9.47
C ARG A 63 9.57 -2.52 -8.02
N LEU A 64 8.29 -2.62 -7.66
CA LEU A 64 7.84 -2.25 -6.34
C LEU A 64 8.05 -3.38 -5.34
N THR A 65 8.52 -3.00 -4.15
CA THR A 65 8.52 -3.87 -2.98
C THR A 65 7.38 -3.39 -2.10
N GLU A 66 6.53 -4.32 -1.66
CA GLU A 66 5.42 -3.99 -0.78
C GLU A 66 5.58 -4.72 0.53
N THR A 67 5.49 -3.98 1.64
CA THR A 67 5.53 -4.56 2.97
C THR A 67 4.17 -4.36 3.61
N TYR A 68 3.48 -5.46 3.91
CA TYR A 68 2.15 -5.45 4.50
C TYR A 68 2.27 -5.62 6.01
N TYR A 69 1.60 -4.76 6.74
CA TYR A 69 1.42 -4.93 8.17
C TYR A 69 -0.08 -5.08 8.44
N PHE A 70 -0.49 -6.21 9.01
CA PHE A 70 -1.91 -6.52 9.17
C PHE A 70 -2.46 -5.84 10.42
N LEU A 71 -3.41 -4.94 10.21
CA LEU A 71 -4.04 -4.17 11.29
C LEU A 71 -5.25 -4.89 11.85
N GLU A 72 -6.11 -5.39 10.96
CA GLU A 72 -7.33 -6.13 11.31
C GLU A 72 -7.50 -7.26 10.32
N CYS A 73 -7.93 -8.40 10.77
CA CYS A 73 -8.15 -9.57 9.91
C CYS A 73 -9.35 -10.36 10.41
N ASP A 74 -10.15 -10.84 9.46
CA ASP A 74 -11.15 -11.87 9.78
C ASP A 74 -10.42 -13.17 10.11
N ASP A 75 -11.12 -14.09 10.75
CA ASP A 75 -10.53 -15.35 11.21
C ASP A 75 -9.96 -16.19 10.09
N ASP A 76 -10.51 -16.06 8.88
CA ASP A 76 -10.09 -16.86 7.73
C ASP A 76 -9.19 -16.09 6.77
N ALA A 77 -8.66 -14.94 7.21
CA ALA A 77 -7.80 -14.12 6.34
C ALA A 77 -6.50 -14.85 6.00
N GLN A 78 -6.13 -14.75 4.73
CA GLN A 78 -4.90 -15.37 4.23
C GLN A 78 -4.23 -14.46 3.23
N MET A 79 -2.94 -14.68 3.00
CA MET A 79 -2.24 -14.12 1.84
C MET A 79 -1.83 -15.26 0.94
N GLN A 80 -2.09 -15.10 -0.35
CA GLN A 80 -1.50 -15.99 -1.34
C GLN A 80 -0.19 -15.36 -1.79
N LEU A 81 0.89 -16.11 -1.68
CA LEU A 81 2.24 -15.69 -2.04
C LEU A 81 2.79 -16.75 -2.98
N ASP A 82 2.84 -16.43 -4.28
CA ASP A 82 3.05 -17.38 -5.36
C ASP A 82 1.99 -18.49 -5.26
N ASP A 83 2.36 -19.72 -4.98
CA ASP A 83 1.42 -20.83 -4.88
C ASP A 83 1.13 -21.24 -3.44
N GLU A 84 1.55 -20.44 -2.45
CA GLU A 84 1.30 -20.74 -1.05
C GLU A 84 0.16 -19.87 -0.53
N LEU A 85 -0.70 -20.47 0.28
CA LEU A 85 -1.73 -19.75 1.02
C LEU A 85 -1.33 -19.77 2.48
N ILE A 86 -1.09 -18.58 3.04
CA ILE A 86 -0.58 -18.43 4.39
C ILE A 86 -1.61 -17.70 5.24
N PRO A 87 -2.08 -18.29 6.34
CA PRO A 87 -2.97 -17.57 7.25
C PRO A 87 -2.25 -16.37 7.86
N VAL A 88 -2.97 -15.26 7.97
CA VAL A 88 -2.41 -14.03 8.54
C VAL A 88 -3.32 -13.53 9.66
N ARG A 89 -2.74 -12.81 10.60
CA ARG A 89 -3.46 -12.23 11.72
C ARG A 89 -2.87 -10.87 12.09
N PRO A 90 -3.63 -10.05 12.82
CA PRO A 90 -3.14 -8.74 13.22
C PRO A 90 -1.78 -8.81 13.93
N GLY A 91 -0.92 -7.88 13.60
CA GLY A 91 0.41 -7.80 14.18
C GLY A 91 1.50 -8.46 13.35
N GLN A 92 1.12 -9.26 12.37
CA GLN A 92 2.12 -9.87 11.48
C GLN A 92 2.48 -8.93 10.35
N CYS A 93 3.65 -9.15 9.78
CA CYS A 93 4.18 -8.31 8.71
C CYS A 93 4.85 -9.19 7.67
N VAL A 94 4.59 -8.91 6.40
CA VAL A 94 5.23 -9.65 5.32
C VAL A 94 5.79 -8.68 4.30
N MET A 95 7.03 -8.90 3.89
CA MET A 95 7.66 -8.10 2.85
C MET A 95 7.63 -8.91 1.55
N ILE A 96 7.12 -8.29 0.50
CA ILE A 96 6.89 -8.94 -0.79
C ILE A 96 7.80 -8.26 -1.81
N PRO A 97 8.89 -8.93 -2.22
CA PRO A 97 9.82 -8.34 -3.20
C PRO A 97 9.23 -8.36 -4.60
N PRO A 98 9.83 -7.61 -5.53
CA PRO A 98 9.39 -7.66 -6.91
C PRO A 98 9.37 -9.08 -7.45
N GLY A 99 8.38 -9.38 -8.26
CA GLY A 99 8.25 -10.68 -8.91
C GLY A 99 7.40 -11.69 -8.17
N THR A 100 7.19 -11.52 -6.88
CA THR A 100 6.35 -12.45 -6.11
C THR A 100 4.89 -12.15 -6.40
N ARG A 101 4.17 -13.13 -6.90
CA ARG A 101 2.74 -13.00 -7.14
C ARG A 101 2.01 -13.08 -5.82
N HIS A 102 1.04 -12.19 -5.64
CA HIS A 102 0.38 -12.11 -4.34
C HIS A 102 -1.03 -11.58 -4.47
N ARG A 103 -1.84 -11.91 -3.47
CA ARG A 103 -3.16 -11.31 -3.26
C ARG A 103 -3.60 -11.57 -1.83
N ALA A 104 -4.43 -10.66 -1.33
CA ALA A 104 -5.11 -10.87 -0.06
C ALA A 104 -6.36 -11.71 -0.31
N VAL A 105 -6.66 -12.62 0.61
CA VAL A 105 -7.83 -13.49 0.56
C VAL A 105 -8.57 -13.31 1.87
N GLY A 106 -9.85 -12.90 1.77
CA GLY A 106 -10.66 -12.59 2.93
C GLY A 106 -10.62 -11.11 3.30
N LYS A 107 -11.37 -10.75 4.32
CA LYS A 107 -11.47 -9.35 4.73
C LYS A 107 -10.35 -8.99 5.68
N MET A 108 -9.73 -7.85 5.44
CA MET A 108 -8.67 -7.37 6.31
C MET A 108 -8.42 -5.89 6.08
N LYS A 109 -7.78 -5.27 7.05
CA LYS A 109 -7.28 -3.91 6.93
C LYS A 109 -5.78 -3.97 7.10
N VAL A 110 -5.05 -3.39 6.14
CA VAL A 110 -3.60 -3.51 6.10
C VAL A 110 -2.97 -2.15 5.90
N LEU A 111 -1.76 -2.00 6.44
CA LEU A 111 -0.89 -0.89 6.12
C LEU A 111 0.19 -1.43 5.20
N ILE A 112 0.41 -0.77 4.08
CA ILE A 112 1.39 -1.23 3.10
C ILE A 112 2.42 -0.13 2.88
N VAL A 113 3.69 -0.46 3.07
CA VAL A 113 4.78 0.43 2.71
C VAL A 113 5.25 0.02 1.32
N VAL A 114 5.20 0.95 0.38
CA VAL A 114 5.52 0.68 -1.02
C VAL A 114 6.78 1.45 -1.39
N LEU A 115 7.78 0.76 -1.89
CA LEU A 115 9.06 1.32 -2.30
C LEU A 115 9.44 0.78 -3.67
N PRO A 116 9.84 1.63 -4.63
CA PRO A 116 9.70 3.08 -4.65
C PRO A 116 8.23 3.51 -4.62
N LYS A 117 7.93 4.78 -4.94
CA LYS A 117 6.55 5.26 -4.90
C LYS A 117 5.64 4.40 -5.74
N PHE A 118 4.42 4.19 -5.25
CA PHE A 118 3.42 3.39 -5.94
C PHE A 118 3.23 3.90 -7.37
N ASP A 119 3.23 2.94 -8.30
CA ASP A 119 3.03 3.19 -9.71
C ASP A 119 1.97 2.19 -10.19
N PRO A 120 0.76 2.65 -10.51
CA PRO A 120 -0.30 1.73 -10.92
C PRO A 120 0.03 1.00 -12.22
N GLU A 121 0.97 1.51 -13.02
CA GLU A 121 1.35 0.83 -14.24
C GLU A 121 2.30 -0.34 -13.99
N ASP A 122 2.87 -0.44 -12.80
CA ASP A 122 3.73 -1.57 -12.45
C ASP A 122 2.92 -2.66 -11.73
N GLU A 123 1.78 -2.98 -12.30
CA GLU A 123 0.95 -4.07 -11.77
C GLU A 123 0.65 -5.03 -12.91
N TRP A 124 1.05 -6.29 -12.74
CA TRP A 124 1.04 -7.28 -13.80
C TRP A 124 0.25 -8.49 -13.36
N LEU A 125 -0.57 -8.99 -14.27
CA LEU A 125 -1.37 -10.19 -13.99
C LEU A 125 -0.74 -11.45 -14.52
N ASP A 126 0.20 -11.29 -15.42
CA ASP A 126 0.91 -12.35 -16.04
C ASP A 126 0.51 -12.58 -17.44
#